data_2110ddf43ec97c3ed721b321dfb5daf7
#
_entry.id   2110ddf43ec97c3ed721b321dfb5daf7
#
_cell.length_a   1.000
_cell.length_b   1.000
_cell.length_c   1.000
_cell.angle_alpha   90.00
_cell.angle_beta   90.00
_cell.angle_gamma   90.00
#
_symmetry.space_group_name_H-M   'P 1'
#
loop_
_entity.id
_entity.type
_entity.pdbx_description
1 polymer ?
#
loop_
_entity_poly.entity_id
_entity_poly.type
_entity_poly.pdbx_seq_one_letter_code
_entity_poly.pdbx_strand_id
1 'polypeptide(L)'
;MASRPRRLTLVGTGITLPHVDESALRYNLANAHLHAAIRADPALDSVEVQRIDLPFSLDRPHFDQDAVDAVLATDPDWLGLSCYCWDIAPLLSLAQRVRSNRPATRVVAGGPSASFQASALIEQHAFLDAVVRGEGELALRHLLAADGCEGIGGITWRSEVGGVVQEKDRPMADLSDLASPLLDGVLVPPRQNLMFEFSRGCIYRCTYCAWKSQGPGMRFVPEDRVRDEIAWAVERGYEHAFLIDSAINNDDARLDCIAGHVAAADPGRRLALSYFVNHAFLTDAQVRALGRIRAHEITVGLESVNPRASKAAGRKPVDRDAFVRAMDRLSEVAPATLSIMLGMPGDDLDGFRSTLDFIAEIAERPGKPRVRMARVHWMLIAPGSEMWSRADRHGLVIAKTGIPYVLGSSTFPQHDLVAALHVLRDHPRSDLFVWEDAEPLGMLDPNLPAMFASGGDHIGGRAPARIADDDVLQAIRPLVPGRALRGPWRVGPIERRHGWPVVVLEGPDSHRVLLQVRPREAEPRPFARTRRFDLVWLPSGHDEPEQHRLVTALADLIRKND
;
A
#
# COMPACT_ATOMS: atom_id res chain seq x y z
N MET A 1 -1.46 40.67 24.68
CA MET A 1 -1.62 39.22 24.83
C MET A 1 -1.11 38.58 23.56
N ALA A 2 -0.10 37.73 23.59
CA ALA A 2 0.31 37.00 22.39
C ALA A 2 -0.87 36.12 21.98
N SER A 3 -1.29 36.21 20.70
CA SER A 3 -2.30 35.32 20.15
C SER A 3 -1.77 33.88 20.28
N ARG A 4 -2.63 32.92 20.64
CA ARG A 4 -2.22 31.52 20.65
C ARG A 4 -1.74 31.13 19.25
N PRO A 5 -0.75 30.23 19.15
CA PRO A 5 -0.31 29.72 17.85
C PRO A 5 -1.47 29.03 17.12
N ARG A 6 -1.51 29.20 15.78
CA ARG A 6 -2.48 28.47 14.95
C ARG A 6 -2.10 26.99 14.91
N ARG A 7 -3.08 26.12 14.95
CA ARG A 7 -2.89 24.67 14.96
C ARG A 7 -3.39 24.04 13.66
N LEU A 8 -2.49 23.38 12.97
CA LEU A 8 -2.80 22.54 11.82
C LEU A 8 -2.70 21.07 12.23
N THR A 9 -3.76 20.32 12.02
CA THR A 9 -3.72 18.87 12.14
C THR A 9 -3.81 18.24 10.75
N LEU A 10 -2.76 17.52 10.36
CA LEU A 10 -2.72 16.75 9.11
C LEU A 10 -3.13 15.32 9.40
N VAL A 11 -4.19 14.87 8.76
CA VAL A 11 -4.71 13.51 8.89
C VAL A 11 -4.50 12.76 7.59
N GLY A 12 -3.98 11.58 7.68
CA GLY A 12 -3.82 10.64 6.57
C GLY A 12 -3.95 9.21 7.06
N THR A 13 -3.87 8.27 6.16
CA THR A 13 -3.92 6.87 6.49
C THR A 13 -2.57 6.20 6.30
N GLY A 14 -2.25 5.27 7.21
CA GLY A 14 -1.30 4.23 6.96
C GLY A 14 -2.06 3.00 6.44
N ILE A 15 -1.69 2.48 5.28
CA ILE A 15 -2.34 1.28 4.73
C ILE A 15 -1.83 0.06 5.48
N THR A 16 -2.73 -0.68 6.09
CA THR A 16 -2.49 -2.05 6.56
C THR A 16 -2.82 -3.00 5.41
N LEU A 17 -1.80 -3.53 4.76
CA LEU A 17 -1.99 -4.64 3.83
C LEU A 17 -2.12 -5.95 4.63
N PRO A 18 -3.04 -6.85 4.27
CA PRO A 18 -3.29 -8.08 5.04
C PRO A 18 -2.08 -8.99 5.23
N HIS A 19 -1.01 -8.79 4.45
CA HIS A 19 0.19 -9.64 4.40
C HIS A 19 1.45 -8.96 4.92
N VAL A 20 1.37 -7.67 5.22
CA VAL A 20 2.46 -6.89 5.79
C VAL A 20 2.18 -6.77 7.28
N ASP A 21 3.19 -7.05 8.12
CA ASP A 21 3.11 -6.79 9.55
C ASP A 21 2.41 -5.45 9.78
N GLU A 22 1.36 -5.41 10.62
CA GLU A 22 0.55 -4.22 10.92
C GLU A 22 1.39 -2.99 11.29
N SER A 23 2.65 -3.20 11.62
CA SER A 23 3.63 -2.13 11.82
C SER A 23 4.09 -1.46 10.53
N ALA A 24 3.86 -2.09 9.35
CA ALA A 24 4.64 -1.82 8.15
C ALA A 24 4.31 -0.51 7.41
N LEU A 25 3.10 -0.01 7.39
CA LEU A 25 2.75 1.22 6.65
C LEU A 25 1.98 2.22 7.52
N ARG A 26 2.52 2.52 8.71
CA ARG A 26 1.81 3.31 9.73
C ARG A 26 1.98 4.81 9.62
N TYR A 27 2.52 5.34 8.52
CA TYR A 27 2.63 6.79 8.36
C TYR A 27 2.35 7.24 6.94
N ASN A 28 1.81 8.45 6.84
CA ASN A 28 1.57 9.12 5.57
C ASN A 28 2.77 9.99 5.21
N LEU A 29 3.58 9.56 4.24
CA LEU A 29 4.77 10.28 3.81
C LEU A 29 4.44 11.67 3.24
N ALA A 30 3.30 11.82 2.53
CA ALA A 30 2.88 13.13 2.02
C ALA A 30 2.64 14.13 3.15
N ASN A 31 1.97 13.72 4.24
CA ASN A 31 1.80 14.58 5.42
C ASN A 31 3.15 14.94 6.09
N ALA A 32 4.13 14.06 6.02
CA ALA A 32 5.46 14.38 6.52
C ALA A 32 6.16 15.44 5.65
N HIS A 33 6.05 15.35 4.32
CA HIS A 33 6.55 16.39 3.41
C HIS A 33 5.85 17.73 3.62
N LEU A 34 4.52 17.74 3.78
CA LEU A 34 3.77 18.95 4.10
C LEU A 34 4.25 19.59 5.41
N HIS A 35 4.44 18.79 6.46
CA HIS A 35 4.95 19.27 7.74
C HIS A 35 6.37 19.84 7.60
N ALA A 36 7.28 19.15 6.91
CA ALA A 36 8.63 19.62 6.67
C ALA A 36 8.65 20.96 5.89
N ALA A 37 7.80 21.07 4.87
CA ALA A 37 7.67 22.29 4.08
C ALA A 37 7.15 23.48 4.91
N ILE A 38 6.19 23.27 5.82
CA ILE A 38 5.70 24.32 6.72
C ILE A 38 6.78 24.73 7.72
N ARG A 39 7.46 23.74 8.32
CA ARG A 39 8.51 24.00 9.32
C ARG A 39 9.74 24.73 8.73
N ALA A 40 10.02 24.53 7.46
CA ALA A 40 11.09 25.23 6.76
C ALA A 40 10.77 26.68 6.38
N ASP A 41 9.52 27.15 6.59
CA ASP A 41 9.08 28.50 6.27
C ASP A 41 9.05 29.39 7.51
N PRO A 42 9.99 30.37 7.66
CA PRO A 42 10.01 31.25 8.82
C PRO A 42 8.72 32.07 9.01
N ALA A 43 7.95 32.33 7.94
CA ALA A 43 6.66 33.01 8.04
C ALA A 43 5.60 32.18 8.77
N LEU A 44 5.84 30.89 8.94
CA LEU A 44 4.94 29.92 9.58
C LEU A 44 5.46 29.40 10.93
N ASP A 45 6.50 30.00 11.52
CA ASP A 45 7.04 29.60 12.83
C ASP A 45 6.00 29.58 13.96
N SER A 46 4.92 30.37 13.83
CA SER A 46 3.81 30.40 14.76
C SER A 46 2.75 29.32 14.51
N VAL A 47 2.91 28.45 13.51
CA VAL A 47 1.98 27.37 13.19
C VAL A 47 2.45 26.08 13.86
N GLU A 48 1.66 25.57 14.79
CA GLU A 48 1.87 24.24 15.37
C GLU A 48 1.28 23.19 14.44
N VAL A 49 2.13 22.27 13.95
CA VAL A 49 1.70 21.17 13.07
C VAL A 49 1.68 19.87 13.84
N GLN A 50 0.54 19.19 13.82
CA GLN A 50 0.39 17.82 14.32
C GLN A 50 0.03 16.90 13.15
N ARG A 51 0.51 15.65 13.19
CA ARG A 51 0.16 14.61 12.22
C ARG A 51 -0.51 13.45 12.93
N ILE A 52 -1.60 12.98 12.35
CA ILE A 52 -2.31 11.78 12.79
C ILE A 52 -2.36 10.83 11.60
N ASP A 53 -1.65 9.72 11.71
CA ASP A 53 -1.66 8.65 10.73
C ASP A 53 -2.60 7.56 11.25
N LEU A 54 -3.82 7.52 10.70
CA LEU A 54 -4.85 6.59 11.14
C LEU A 54 -4.62 5.21 10.50
N PRO A 55 -4.72 4.12 11.26
CA PRO A 55 -4.72 2.79 10.68
C PRO A 55 -5.95 2.64 9.78
N PHE A 56 -5.73 2.20 8.55
CA PHE A 56 -6.78 1.98 7.58
C PHE A 56 -6.75 0.53 7.09
N SER A 57 -7.89 -0.13 7.13
CA SER A 57 -8.11 -1.45 6.55
C SER A 57 -9.26 -1.39 5.57
N LEU A 58 -9.09 -2.03 4.40
CA LEU A 58 -10.15 -2.14 3.40
C LEU A 58 -11.37 -2.90 3.92
N ASP A 59 -11.19 -3.82 4.87
CA ASP A 59 -12.27 -4.57 5.53
C ASP A 59 -13.12 -3.69 6.46
N ARG A 60 -12.60 -2.54 6.89
CA ARG A 60 -13.28 -1.59 7.76
C ARG A 60 -13.10 -0.17 7.24
N PRO A 61 -13.80 0.21 6.16
CA PRO A 61 -13.61 1.48 5.46
C PRO A 61 -14.28 2.67 6.18
N HIS A 62 -14.19 2.73 7.49
CA HIS A 62 -14.70 3.83 8.32
C HIS A 62 -13.86 4.00 9.57
N PHE A 63 -13.80 5.23 10.07
CA PHE A 63 -13.14 5.55 11.32
C PHE A 63 -14.17 5.59 12.47
N ASP A 64 -13.80 5.01 13.59
CA ASP A 64 -14.61 4.98 14.81
C ASP A 64 -14.63 6.35 15.55
N GLN A 65 -15.22 6.39 16.73
CA GLN A 65 -15.26 7.60 17.53
C GLN A 65 -13.88 7.97 18.08
N ASP A 66 -13.05 7.00 18.41
CA ASP A 66 -11.72 7.24 18.97
C ASP A 66 -10.82 7.99 17.97
N ALA A 67 -10.93 7.70 16.67
CA ALA A 67 -10.23 8.44 15.62
C ALA A 67 -10.69 9.91 15.55
N VAL A 68 -11.99 10.17 15.69
CA VAL A 68 -12.53 11.54 15.73
C VAL A 68 -12.06 12.27 16.99
N ASP A 69 -12.09 11.60 18.14
CA ASP A 69 -11.67 12.17 19.42
C ASP A 69 -10.17 12.49 19.43
N ALA A 70 -9.36 11.64 18.83
CA ALA A 70 -7.93 11.90 18.62
C ALA A 70 -7.68 13.18 17.81
N VAL A 71 -8.45 13.42 16.74
CA VAL A 71 -8.36 14.65 15.97
C VAL A 71 -8.87 15.85 16.77
N LEU A 72 -9.99 15.72 17.46
CA LEU A 72 -10.54 16.80 18.30
C LEU A 72 -9.60 17.20 19.44
N ALA A 73 -8.88 16.24 20.02
CA ALA A 73 -7.91 16.47 21.08
C ALA A 73 -6.74 17.38 20.66
N THR A 74 -6.43 17.47 19.35
CA THR A 74 -5.42 18.39 18.83
C THR A 74 -5.88 19.84 18.78
N ASP A 75 -7.16 20.12 19.02
CA ASP A 75 -7.79 21.44 18.99
C ASP A 75 -7.50 22.23 17.70
N PRO A 76 -7.77 21.67 16.49
CA PRO A 76 -7.28 22.21 15.23
C PRO A 76 -8.01 23.49 14.81
N ASP A 77 -7.27 24.51 14.37
CA ASP A 77 -7.82 25.64 13.61
C ASP A 77 -7.96 25.26 12.12
N TRP A 78 -7.01 24.44 11.62
CA TRP A 78 -7.04 23.84 10.30
C TRP A 78 -6.93 22.32 10.39
N LEU A 79 -7.79 21.62 9.66
CA LEU A 79 -7.73 20.18 9.45
C LEU A 79 -7.38 19.87 8.00
N GLY A 80 -6.19 19.32 7.77
CA GLY A 80 -5.73 18.89 6.45
C GLY A 80 -5.92 17.39 6.24
N LEU A 81 -6.50 16.98 5.12
CA LEU A 81 -6.74 15.58 4.76
C LEU A 81 -5.89 15.19 3.55
N SER A 82 -5.12 14.11 3.66
CA SER A 82 -4.37 13.53 2.54
C SER A 82 -5.15 12.36 1.94
N CYS A 83 -5.85 12.61 0.81
CA CYS A 83 -6.87 11.73 0.25
C CYS A 83 -6.39 10.93 -0.95
N TYR A 84 -6.50 9.62 -0.86
CA TYR A 84 -6.29 8.65 -1.93
C TYR A 84 -7.60 7.95 -2.30
N CYS A 85 -7.61 7.16 -3.37
CA CYS A 85 -8.85 6.51 -3.85
C CYS A 85 -9.42 5.48 -2.86
N TRP A 86 -8.62 4.97 -1.94
CA TRP A 86 -9.04 4.01 -0.92
C TRP A 86 -9.56 4.64 0.36
N ASP A 87 -9.18 5.88 0.68
CA ASP A 87 -9.46 6.49 1.99
C ASP A 87 -10.23 7.82 1.93
N ILE A 88 -10.47 8.39 0.75
CA ILE A 88 -11.14 9.69 0.62
C ILE A 88 -12.53 9.73 1.29
N ALA A 89 -13.35 8.69 1.10
CA ALA A 89 -14.69 8.66 1.67
C ALA A 89 -14.69 8.60 3.20
N PRO A 90 -13.93 7.68 3.86
CA PRO A 90 -13.83 7.66 5.32
C PRO A 90 -13.18 8.91 5.90
N LEU A 91 -12.18 9.51 5.24
CA LEU A 91 -11.56 10.77 5.69
C LEU A 91 -12.53 11.94 5.64
N LEU A 92 -13.34 12.05 4.58
CA LEU A 92 -14.39 13.08 4.49
C LEU A 92 -15.47 12.89 5.56
N SER A 93 -15.88 11.64 5.84
CA SER A 93 -16.81 11.34 6.92
C SER A 93 -16.25 11.72 8.30
N LEU A 94 -14.98 11.41 8.56
CA LEU A 94 -14.28 11.83 9.79
C LEU A 94 -14.25 13.36 9.90
N ALA A 95 -13.86 14.05 8.83
CA ALA A 95 -13.79 15.52 8.83
C ALA A 95 -15.15 16.19 9.07
N GLN A 96 -16.22 15.62 8.51
CA GLN A 96 -17.58 16.09 8.77
C GLN A 96 -17.94 15.99 10.26
N ARG A 97 -17.60 14.87 10.89
CA ARG A 97 -17.82 14.67 12.34
C ARG A 97 -16.99 15.65 13.18
N VAL A 98 -15.72 15.86 12.82
CA VAL A 98 -14.86 16.86 13.48
C VAL A 98 -15.46 18.25 13.35
N ARG A 99 -15.85 18.67 12.13
CA ARG A 99 -16.45 19.99 11.88
C ARG A 99 -17.77 20.18 12.62
N SER A 100 -18.59 19.13 12.75
CA SER A 100 -19.85 19.18 13.51
C SER A 100 -19.63 19.43 15.01
N ASN A 101 -18.56 18.86 15.57
CA ASN A 101 -18.19 19.06 16.98
C ASN A 101 -17.41 20.38 17.21
N ARG A 102 -16.74 20.87 16.17
CA ARG A 102 -15.91 22.07 16.21
C ARG A 102 -16.15 22.94 14.97
N PRO A 103 -17.23 23.74 14.94
CA PRO A 103 -17.63 24.51 13.75
C PRO A 103 -16.61 25.54 13.25
N ALA A 104 -15.68 25.97 14.12
CA ALA A 104 -14.64 26.94 13.75
C ALA A 104 -13.45 26.33 13.00
N THR A 105 -13.27 25.00 13.02
CA THR A 105 -12.17 24.32 12.33
C THR A 105 -12.36 24.41 10.83
N ARG A 106 -11.39 24.96 10.11
CA ARG A 106 -11.37 24.97 8.64
C ARG A 106 -10.85 23.63 8.12
N VAL A 107 -11.52 23.09 7.11
CA VAL A 107 -11.18 21.77 6.53
C VAL A 107 -10.63 21.93 5.12
N VAL A 108 -9.43 21.41 4.90
CA VAL A 108 -8.79 21.39 3.59
C VAL A 108 -8.44 19.96 3.19
N ALA A 109 -8.84 19.53 2.00
CA ALA A 109 -8.46 18.23 1.45
C ALA A 109 -7.38 18.40 0.38
N GLY A 110 -6.52 17.40 0.23
CA GLY A 110 -5.51 17.34 -0.83
C GLY A 110 -5.24 15.89 -1.22
N GLY A 111 -4.23 15.69 -2.03
CA GLY A 111 -3.87 14.37 -2.56
C GLY A 111 -4.55 14.05 -3.90
N PRO A 112 -4.17 12.92 -4.54
CA PRO A 112 -4.59 12.63 -5.91
C PRO A 112 -6.10 12.60 -6.09
N SER A 113 -6.83 11.93 -5.20
CA SER A 113 -8.28 11.77 -5.35
C SER A 113 -9.05 13.06 -5.09
N ALA A 114 -8.60 13.91 -4.19
CA ALA A 114 -9.21 15.21 -3.97
C ALA A 114 -8.92 16.17 -5.14
N SER A 115 -7.69 16.17 -5.66
CA SER A 115 -7.27 17.05 -6.75
C SER A 115 -8.15 16.94 -7.99
N PHE A 116 -8.50 15.73 -8.40
CA PHE A 116 -9.27 15.49 -9.62
C PHE A 116 -10.77 15.77 -9.49
N GLN A 117 -11.28 15.82 -8.26
CA GLN A 117 -12.69 16.01 -7.96
C GLN A 117 -12.94 17.31 -7.21
N ALA A 118 -11.99 18.24 -7.23
CA ALA A 118 -11.97 19.40 -6.34
C ALA A 118 -13.27 20.19 -6.32
N SER A 119 -13.80 20.59 -7.49
CA SER A 119 -15.06 21.35 -7.57
C SER A 119 -16.25 20.54 -7.07
N ALA A 120 -16.36 19.27 -7.49
CA ALA A 120 -17.44 18.40 -7.07
C ALA A 120 -17.43 18.16 -5.54
N LEU A 121 -16.24 17.99 -4.95
CA LEU A 121 -16.11 17.83 -3.50
C LEU A 121 -16.56 19.07 -2.73
N ILE A 122 -16.17 20.27 -3.19
CA ILE A 122 -16.63 21.54 -2.59
C ILE A 122 -18.15 21.67 -2.73
N GLU A 123 -18.74 21.32 -3.86
CA GLU A 123 -20.18 21.37 -4.08
C GLU A 123 -20.94 20.41 -3.15
N GLN A 124 -20.47 19.17 -3.05
CA GLN A 124 -21.14 18.09 -2.31
C GLN A 124 -20.98 18.17 -0.79
N HIS A 125 -19.87 18.76 -0.31
CA HIS A 125 -19.52 18.75 1.12
C HIS A 125 -19.44 20.18 1.68
N ALA A 126 -20.52 20.65 2.31
CA ALA A 126 -20.60 22.00 2.88
C ALA A 126 -19.57 22.27 4.01
N PHE A 127 -19.06 21.22 4.65
CA PHE A 127 -18.04 21.31 5.70
C PHE A 127 -16.61 21.50 5.15
N LEU A 128 -16.41 21.27 3.85
CA LEU A 128 -15.10 21.38 3.20
C LEU A 128 -14.91 22.82 2.70
N ASP A 129 -13.89 23.50 3.20
CA ASP A 129 -13.60 24.89 2.88
C ASP A 129 -12.75 25.01 1.62
N ALA A 130 -11.77 24.10 1.43
CA ALA A 130 -10.86 24.13 0.29
C ALA A 130 -10.36 22.76 -0.13
N VAL A 131 -9.92 22.65 -1.38
CA VAL A 131 -9.19 21.51 -1.92
C VAL A 131 -7.90 22.02 -2.57
N VAL A 132 -6.77 21.45 -2.15
CA VAL A 132 -5.46 21.65 -2.79
C VAL A 132 -5.35 20.69 -3.97
N ARG A 133 -5.13 21.23 -5.18
CA ARG A 133 -4.94 20.49 -6.42
C ARG A 133 -3.45 20.34 -6.72
N GLY A 134 -3.02 19.14 -7.05
CA GLY A 134 -1.61 18.81 -7.32
C GLY A 134 -0.79 18.70 -6.05
N GLU A 135 0.46 19.17 -6.09
CA GLU A 135 1.39 19.11 -4.95
C GLU A 135 1.02 20.14 -3.89
N GLY A 136 1.01 19.69 -2.64
CA GLY A 136 0.46 20.45 -1.52
C GLY A 136 1.45 21.35 -0.80
N GLU A 137 2.76 21.11 -0.91
CA GLU A 137 3.77 21.74 -0.08
C GLU A 137 3.75 23.27 -0.16
N LEU A 138 3.77 23.81 -1.36
CA LEU A 138 3.74 25.26 -1.57
C LEU A 138 2.33 25.85 -1.40
N ALA A 139 1.30 25.14 -1.89
CA ALA A 139 -0.07 25.64 -1.81
C ALA A 139 -0.54 25.76 -0.36
N LEU A 140 -0.26 24.74 0.49
CA LEU A 140 -0.63 24.74 1.89
C LEU A 140 0.14 25.81 2.69
N ARG A 141 1.43 26.03 2.40
CA ARG A 141 2.20 27.13 3.00
C ARG A 141 1.56 28.49 2.72
N HIS A 142 1.22 28.77 1.47
CA HIS A 142 0.59 30.03 1.10
C HIS A 142 -0.81 30.19 1.71
N LEU A 143 -1.60 29.12 1.76
CA LEU A 143 -2.91 29.11 2.41
C LEU A 143 -2.80 29.46 3.91
N LEU A 144 -1.84 28.88 4.59
CA LEU A 144 -1.58 29.16 6.01
C LEU A 144 -1.02 30.57 6.23
N ALA A 145 -0.12 31.04 5.34
CA ALA A 145 0.46 32.38 5.46
C ALA A 145 -0.59 33.49 5.23
N ALA A 146 -1.46 33.31 4.22
CA ALA A 146 -2.53 34.25 3.91
C ALA A 146 -3.73 34.13 4.87
N ASP A 147 -3.82 33.05 5.63
CA ASP A 147 -4.98 32.65 6.43
C ASP A 147 -6.30 32.66 5.62
N GLY A 148 -6.23 32.31 4.33
CA GLY A 148 -7.33 32.35 3.38
C GLY A 148 -6.99 31.64 2.09
N CYS A 149 -7.96 31.54 1.17
CA CYS A 149 -7.87 30.77 -0.08
C CYS A 149 -7.72 31.65 -1.33
N GLU A 150 -8.16 32.91 -1.28
CA GLU A 150 -8.26 33.80 -2.44
C GLU A 150 -6.88 34.08 -3.06
N GLY A 151 -6.81 33.96 -4.40
CA GLY A 151 -5.59 34.23 -5.17
C GLY A 151 -4.48 33.20 -5.05
N ILE A 152 -4.69 32.10 -4.30
CA ILE A 152 -3.68 31.06 -4.10
C ILE A 152 -3.80 30.02 -5.20
N GLY A 153 -2.85 30.02 -6.12
CA GLY A 153 -2.82 29.04 -7.22
C GLY A 153 -2.82 27.59 -6.70
N GLY A 154 -3.56 26.75 -7.43
CA GLY A 154 -3.71 25.32 -7.09
C GLY A 154 -4.79 25.04 -6.04
N ILE A 155 -5.59 26.05 -5.62
CA ILE A 155 -6.69 25.86 -4.67
C ILE A 155 -8.04 25.97 -5.37
N THR A 156 -8.96 25.08 -4.99
CA THR A 156 -10.39 25.20 -5.26
C THR A 156 -11.07 25.38 -3.91
N TRP A 157 -11.93 26.38 -3.76
CA TRP A 157 -12.48 26.74 -2.47
C TRP A 157 -13.92 27.27 -2.57
N ARG A 158 -14.59 27.35 -1.42
CA ARG A 158 -15.94 27.87 -1.28
C ARG A 158 -15.86 29.35 -0.93
N SER A 159 -16.37 30.20 -1.82
CA SER A 159 -16.45 31.63 -1.54
C SER A 159 -17.49 31.95 -0.45
N GLU A 160 -17.35 33.09 0.20
CA GLU A 160 -18.28 33.57 1.22
C GLU A 160 -19.73 33.72 0.71
N VAL A 161 -19.90 33.96 -0.59
CA VAL A 161 -21.21 34.01 -1.24
C VAL A 161 -21.74 32.62 -1.68
N GLY A 162 -21.03 31.53 -1.31
CA GLY A 162 -21.46 30.15 -1.51
C GLY A 162 -21.10 29.51 -2.86
N GLY A 163 -20.42 30.23 -3.75
CA GLY A 163 -19.96 29.69 -5.04
C GLY A 163 -18.65 28.92 -4.91
N VAL A 164 -18.38 28.02 -5.87
CA VAL A 164 -17.07 27.36 -6.02
C VAL A 164 -16.14 28.24 -6.84
N VAL A 165 -14.98 28.55 -6.29
CA VAL A 165 -13.91 29.29 -6.97
C VAL A 165 -12.76 28.34 -7.23
N GLN A 166 -12.32 28.25 -8.46
CA GLN A 166 -11.14 27.50 -8.85
C GLN A 166 -10.05 28.46 -9.28
N GLU A 167 -9.03 28.58 -8.45
CA GLU A 167 -7.84 29.36 -8.75
C GLU A 167 -7.03 28.72 -9.90
N LYS A 168 -6.16 29.48 -10.54
CA LYS A 168 -5.25 28.97 -11.58
C LYS A 168 -4.40 27.83 -11.04
N ASP A 169 -4.02 26.90 -11.91
CA ASP A 169 -3.10 25.85 -11.52
C ASP A 169 -1.74 26.43 -11.12
N ARG A 170 -1.12 25.80 -10.15
CA ARG A 170 0.22 26.17 -9.68
C ARG A 170 1.27 25.38 -10.48
N PRO A 171 2.40 25.99 -10.84
CA PRO A 171 3.57 25.26 -11.30
C PRO A 171 4.04 24.24 -10.25
N MET A 172 4.54 23.10 -10.70
CA MET A 172 5.16 22.11 -9.83
C MET A 172 6.37 22.71 -9.10
N ALA A 173 6.57 22.31 -7.84
CA ALA A 173 7.73 22.73 -7.07
C ALA A 173 9.03 22.18 -7.67
N ASP A 174 10.11 22.93 -7.59
CA ASP A 174 11.43 22.35 -7.71
C ASP A 174 11.69 21.49 -6.46
N LEU A 175 12.12 20.24 -6.64
CA LEU A 175 12.36 19.35 -5.51
C LEU A 175 13.57 19.76 -4.67
N SER A 176 14.43 20.65 -5.21
CA SER A 176 15.52 21.28 -4.46
C SER A 176 15.02 22.25 -3.40
N ASP A 177 13.84 22.85 -3.59
CA ASP A 177 13.24 23.82 -2.67
C ASP A 177 12.45 23.15 -1.53
N LEU A 178 12.29 21.83 -1.58
CA LEU A 178 11.53 21.08 -0.60
C LEU A 178 12.43 20.50 0.50
N ALA A 179 12.05 20.73 1.73
CA ALA A 179 12.72 20.17 2.90
C ALA A 179 12.57 18.64 2.99
N SER A 180 13.59 17.96 3.54
CA SER A 180 13.52 16.51 3.79
C SER A 180 12.85 16.22 5.14
N PRO A 181 11.75 15.49 5.18
CA PRO A 181 11.13 15.14 6.45
C PRO A 181 12.00 14.22 7.33
N LEU A 182 12.93 13.48 6.73
CA LEU A 182 13.87 12.61 7.43
C LEU A 182 15.03 13.40 8.05
N LEU A 183 15.71 14.24 7.24
CA LEU A 183 16.90 14.99 7.68
C LEU A 183 16.52 16.09 8.66
N ASP A 184 15.36 16.73 8.49
CA ASP A 184 14.87 17.76 9.39
C ASP A 184 14.27 17.19 10.69
N GLY A 185 14.28 15.88 10.86
CA GLY A 185 13.77 15.20 12.05
C GLY A 185 12.25 15.31 12.25
N VAL A 186 11.52 15.72 11.21
CA VAL A 186 10.04 15.76 11.22
C VAL A 186 9.45 14.36 11.24
N LEU A 187 10.12 13.42 10.56
CA LEU A 187 9.70 12.04 10.46
C LEU A 187 10.79 11.09 10.93
N VAL A 188 10.46 10.23 11.88
CA VAL A 188 11.25 9.05 12.24
C VAL A 188 10.40 7.82 11.99
N PRO A 189 10.53 7.18 10.82
CA PRO A 189 9.73 6.01 10.49
C PRO A 189 10.00 4.83 11.43
N PRO A 190 9.04 3.91 11.63
CA PRO A 190 9.32 2.61 12.23
C PRO A 190 10.43 1.88 11.47
N ARG A 191 11.29 1.13 12.15
CA ARG A 191 12.48 0.50 11.53
C ARG A 191 12.20 -0.40 10.32
N GLN A 192 11.01 -0.94 10.24
CA GLN A 192 10.61 -1.86 9.16
C GLN A 192 9.96 -1.17 7.97
N ASN A 193 9.79 0.16 8.00
CA ASN A 193 8.91 0.92 7.09
C ASN A 193 9.50 2.23 6.59
N LEU A 194 10.77 2.27 6.37
CA LEU A 194 11.35 3.43 5.72
C LEU A 194 10.88 3.51 4.26
N MET A 195 10.40 4.69 3.86
CA MET A 195 10.12 5.03 2.47
C MET A 195 11.05 6.14 2.02
N PHE A 196 11.64 5.98 0.83
CA PHE A 196 12.36 7.03 0.12
C PHE A 196 11.54 7.53 -1.06
N GLU A 197 11.54 8.83 -1.28
CA GLU A 197 11.07 9.49 -2.50
C GLU A 197 12.25 10.26 -3.10
N PHE A 198 12.88 9.72 -4.14
CA PHE A 198 14.02 10.34 -4.80
C PHE A 198 13.66 10.99 -6.14
N SER A 199 12.47 10.70 -6.66
CA SER A 199 11.95 11.34 -7.86
C SER A 199 10.42 11.42 -7.84
N ARG A 200 9.89 12.43 -8.57
CA ARG A 200 8.45 12.56 -8.84
C ARG A 200 8.19 12.56 -10.34
N GLY A 201 7.06 11.98 -10.71
CA GLY A 201 6.65 11.83 -12.11
C GLY A 201 6.99 10.46 -12.69
N CYS A 202 6.68 10.28 -13.97
CA CYS A 202 6.93 9.05 -14.72
C CYS A 202 7.15 9.37 -16.19
N ILE A 203 8.08 8.63 -16.83
CA ILE A 203 8.33 8.76 -18.29
C ILE A 203 7.16 8.18 -19.11
N TYR A 204 6.34 7.34 -18.52
CA TYR A 204 5.18 6.72 -19.16
C TYR A 204 3.90 7.53 -19.00
N ARG A 205 2.95 7.22 -19.87
CA ARG A 205 1.62 7.83 -19.87
C ARG A 205 0.53 6.76 -19.86
N CYS A 206 0.68 5.77 -18.96
CA CYS A 206 -0.35 4.73 -18.81
C CYS A 206 -1.70 5.36 -18.52
N THR A 207 -2.73 4.98 -19.29
CA THR A 207 -4.04 5.65 -19.28
C THR A 207 -4.79 5.50 -17.95
N TYR A 208 -4.51 4.44 -17.20
CA TYR A 208 -5.12 4.14 -15.90
C TYR A 208 -4.38 4.77 -14.71
N CYS A 209 -3.12 5.19 -14.90
CA CYS A 209 -2.22 5.51 -13.80
C CYS A 209 -2.32 6.99 -13.41
N ALA A 210 -2.32 7.25 -12.09
CA ALA A 210 -2.35 8.60 -11.54
C ALA A 210 -0.96 9.28 -11.49
N TRP A 211 0.15 8.58 -11.69
CA TRP A 211 1.50 9.15 -11.63
C TRP A 211 1.74 10.27 -12.64
N LYS A 212 1.07 10.26 -13.78
CA LYS A 212 1.18 11.33 -14.76
C LYS A 212 0.58 12.66 -14.28
N SER A 213 -0.25 12.65 -13.25
CA SER A 213 -0.81 13.85 -12.65
C SER A 213 0.22 14.72 -11.93
N GLN A 214 1.41 14.15 -11.67
CA GLN A 214 2.55 14.86 -11.07
C GLN A 214 3.32 15.72 -12.09
N GLY A 215 2.76 15.99 -13.25
CA GLY A 215 3.36 16.82 -14.30
C GLY A 215 4.08 16.05 -15.40
N PRO A 216 4.57 16.74 -16.43
CA PRO A 216 5.29 16.13 -17.52
C PRO A 216 6.73 15.80 -17.12
N GLY A 217 7.16 14.56 -17.41
CA GLY A 217 8.54 14.14 -17.20
C GLY A 217 8.87 13.73 -15.77
N MET A 218 10.16 13.59 -15.51
CA MET A 218 10.73 13.23 -14.21
C MET A 218 11.33 14.47 -13.58
N ARG A 219 11.17 14.62 -12.28
CA ARG A 219 11.86 15.59 -11.43
C ARG A 219 12.61 14.85 -10.35
N PHE A 220 13.82 15.24 -10.07
CA PHE A 220 14.72 14.52 -9.16
C PHE A 220 15.01 15.34 -7.91
N VAL A 221 15.03 14.66 -6.78
CA VAL A 221 15.57 15.19 -5.54
C VAL A 221 17.08 15.45 -5.74
N PRO A 222 17.69 16.54 -5.22
CA PRO A 222 19.12 16.79 -5.33
C PRO A 222 19.97 15.60 -4.88
N GLU A 223 21.10 15.40 -5.56
CA GLU A 223 21.97 14.25 -5.33
C GLU A 223 22.57 14.21 -3.92
N ASP A 224 22.95 15.36 -3.40
CA ASP A 224 23.46 15.51 -2.03
C ASP A 224 22.41 15.10 -1.00
N ARG A 225 21.16 15.50 -1.19
CA ARG A 225 20.06 15.07 -0.32
C ARG A 225 19.83 13.56 -0.40
N VAL A 226 19.88 12.95 -1.59
CA VAL A 226 19.76 11.48 -1.72
C VAL A 226 20.85 10.76 -0.96
N ARG A 227 22.12 11.24 -1.11
CA ARG A 227 23.26 10.73 -0.35
C ARG A 227 23.01 10.80 1.16
N ASP A 228 22.58 11.97 1.62
CA ASP A 228 22.41 12.25 3.05
C ASP A 228 21.24 11.44 3.65
N GLU A 229 20.13 11.27 2.94
CA GLU A 229 19.00 10.42 3.38
C GLU A 229 19.40 8.94 3.44
N ILE A 230 20.18 8.43 2.48
CA ILE A 230 20.72 7.08 2.52
C ILE A 230 21.67 6.89 3.71
N ALA A 231 22.60 7.82 3.90
CA ALA A 231 23.54 7.79 5.04
C ALA A 231 22.77 7.83 6.37
N TRP A 232 21.79 8.72 6.49
CA TRP A 232 20.90 8.85 7.65
C TRP A 232 20.21 7.51 7.99
N ALA A 233 19.72 6.79 6.99
CA ALA A 233 19.05 5.50 7.18
C ALA A 233 20.03 4.42 7.66
N VAL A 234 21.20 4.33 7.04
CA VAL A 234 22.24 3.35 7.39
C VAL A 234 22.78 3.59 8.81
N GLU A 235 23.07 4.83 9.18
CA GLU A 235 23.53 5.21 10.52
C GLU A 235 22.52 4.85 11.62
N ARG A 236 21.24 4.97 11.32
CA ARG A 236 20.15 4.60 12.24
C ARG A 236 19.80 3.10 12.24
N GLY A 237 20.50 2.31 11.42
CA GLY A 237 20.37 0.87 11.38
C GLY A 237 19.06 0.39 10.76
N TYR A 238 18.53 1.13 9.78
CA TYR A 238 17.45 0.61 8.95
C TYR A 238 17.97 -0.55 8.08
N GLU A 239 17.23 -1.66 8.05
CA GLU A 239 17.59 -2.85 7.29
C GLU A 239 16.79 -2.97 5.98
N HIS A 240 15.69 -2.23 5.87
CA HIS A 240 14.84 -2.21 4.70
C HIS A 240 14.29 -0.80 4.43
N ALA A 241 14.25 -0.42 3.15
CA ALA A 241 13.53 0.75 2.69
C ALA A 241 12.81 0.47 1.36
N PHE A 242 11.64 1.09 1.18
CA PHE A 242 10.90 1.08 -0.06
C PHE A 242 11.13 2.38 -0.81
N LEU A 243 11.67 2.31 -2.02
CA LEU A 243 11.78 3.44 -2.92
C LEU A 243 10.47 3.57 -3.69
N ILE A 244 9.69 4.62 -3.38
CA ILE A 244 8.35 4.81 -3.94
C ILE A 244 8.36 5.47 -5.33
N ASP A 245 9.51 5.67 -5.94
CA ASP A 245 9.67 6.20 -7.29
C ASP A 245 8.97 5.32 -8.33
N SER A 246 8.55 5.91 -9.45
CA SER A 246 7.83 5.17 -10.51
C SER A 246 8.62 4.01 -11.14
N ALA A 247 9.93 4.15 -11.27
CA ALA A 247 10.91 3.08 -11.45
C ALA A 247 12.32 3.65 -11.23
N ILE A 248 13.20 2.86 -10.61
CA ILE A 248 14.57 3.29 -10.25
C ILE A 248 15.44 3.50 -11.49
N ASN A 249 15.15 2.82 -12.59
CA ASN A 249 15.93 2.81 -13.83
C ASN A 249 15.31 3.65 -14.96
N ASN A 250 14.48 4.63 -14.63
CA ASN A 250 13.95 5.56 -15.64
C ASN A 250 15.01 6.56 -16.15
N ASP A 251 16.12 6.71 -15.42
CA ASP A 251 17.26 7.53 -15.76
C ASP A 251 18.57 6.81 -15.34
N ASP A 252 19.51 6.64 -16.28
CA ASP A 252 20.73 5.87 -16.07
C ASP A 252 21.67 6.54 -15.06
N ALA A 253 21.84 7.85 -15.19
CA ALA A 253 22.74 8.61 -14.31
C ALA A 253 22.20 8.62 -12.87
N ARG A 254 20.87 8.74 -12.75
CA ARG A 254 20.20 8.70 -11.44
C ARG A 254 20.32 7.35 -10.77
N LEU A 255 20.12 6.26 -11.51
CA LEU A 255 20.31 4.90 -10.99
C LEU A 255 21.75 4.69 -10.53
N ASP A 256 22.72 5.12 -11.32
CA ASP A 256 24.15 4.99 -10.97
C ASP A 256 24.51 5.78 -9.71
N CYS A 257 23.97 7.00 -9.58
CA CYS A 257 24.09 7.87 -8.41
C CYS A 257 23.52 7.17 -7.15
N ILE A 258 22.27 6.72 -7.18
CA ILE A 258 21.62 6.03 -6.04
C ILE A 258 22.43 4.79 -5.64
N ALA A 259 22.80 3.95 -6.63
CA ALA A 259 23.57 2.73 -6.38
C ALA A 259 24.96 3.03 -5.79
N GLY A 260 25.60 4.13 -6.24
CA GLY A 260 26.85 4.60 -5.71
C GLY A 260 26.75 5.03 -4.25
N HIS A 261 25.74 5.82 -3.91
CA HIS A 261 25.52 6.28 -2.54
C HIS A 261 25.16 5.14 -1.59
N VAL A 262 24.33 4.18 -2.01
CA VAL A 262 24.02 2.98 -1.22
C VAL A 262 25.31 2.18 -0.95
N ALA A 263 26.12 1.90 -1.98
CA ALA A 263 27.34 1.13 -1.83
C ALA A 263 28.38 1.83 -0.95
N ALA A 264 28.46 3.16 -1.01
CA ALA A 264 29.40 3.96 -0.20
C ALA A 264 28.96 4.04 1.27
N ALA A 265 27.67 4.25 1.53
CA ALA A 265 27.12 4.37 2.87
C ALA A 265 27.01 3.02 3.60
N ASP A 266 26.73 1.93 2.87
CA ASP A 266 26.50 0.59 3.42
C ASP A 266 27.40 -0.48 2.78
N PRO A 267 28.72 -0.45 3.00
CA PRO A 267 29.62 -1.48 2.47
C PRO A 267 29.29 -2.90 3.00
N GLY A 268 28.63 -2.97 4.16
CA GLY A 268 28.15 -4.24 4.75
C GLY A 268 26.87 -4.77 4.13
N ARG A 269 26.25 -4.04 3.20
CA ARG A 269 25.01 -4.42 2.49
C ARG A 269 23.88 -4.83 3.43
N ARG A 270 23.69 -4.12 4.53
CA ARG A 270 22.63 -4.40 5.52
C ARG A 270 21.29 -3.82 5.07
N LEU A 271 21.31 -2.61 4.49
CA LEU A 271 20.13 -1.94 3.96
C LEU A 271 19.71 -2.60 2.64
N ALA A 272 18.54 -3.22 2.61
CA ALA A 272 17.92 -3.76 1.42
C ALA A 272 16.84 -2.81 0.89
N LEU A 273 16.75 -2.65 -0.43
CA LEU A 273 15.75 -1.80 -1.05
C LEU A 273 14.70 -2.62 -1.79
N SER A 274 13.44 -2.22 -1.65
CA SER A 274 12.34 -2.61 -2.56
C SER A 274 12.11 -1.49 -3.56
N TYR A 275 12.01 -1.81 -4.85
CA TYR A 275 11.86 -0.81 -5.90
C TYR A 275 11.24 -1.39 -7.18
N PHE A 276 10.68 -0.49 -8.00
CA PHE A 276 10.18 -0.82 -9.32
C PHE A 276 11.29 -0.75 -10.37
N VAL A 277 11.27 -1.67 -11.34
CA VAL A 277 12.16 -1.69 -12.51
C VAL A 277 11.35 -1.72 -13.79
N ASN A 278 11.73 -0.87 -14.71
CA ASN A 278 11.23 -0.87 -16.06
C ASN A 278 12.03 -1.85 -16.94
N HIS A 279 11.38 -2.94 -17.33
CA HIS A 279 12.02 -4.00 -18.13
C HIS A 279 12.39 -3.57 -19.56
N ALA A 280 11.64 -2.60 -20.15
CA ALA A 280 11.77 -2.25 -21.57
C ALA A 280 13.10 -1.56 -21.91
N PHE A 281 13.76 -0.96 -20.91
CA PHE A 281 15.02 -0.23 -21.09
C PHE A 281 16.19 -0.84 -20.31
N LEU A 282 16.04 -2.04 -19.81
CA LEU A 282 17.05 -2.66 -18.97
C LEU A 282 18.32 -2.96 -19.77
N THR A 283 19.40 -2.24 -19.44
CA THR A 283 20.74 -2.40 -20.03
C THR A 283 21.66 -3.18 -19.09
N ASP A 284 22.78 -3.69 -19.62
CA ASP A 284 23.79 -4.36 -18.78
C ASP A 284 24.45 -3.38 -17.79
N ALA A 285 24.53 -2.09 -18.13
CA ALA A 285 25.02 -1.05 -17.23
C ALA A 285 24.05 -0.87 -16.03
N GLN A 286 22.75 -0.83 -16.30
CA GLN A 286 21.73 -0.76 -15.25
C GLN A 286 21.74 -2.01 -14.36
N VAL A 287 21.89 -3.22 -14.93
CA VAL A 287 22.00 -4.46 -14.15
C VAL A 287 23.22 -4.41 -13.22
N ARG A 288 24.38 -3.93 -13.71
CA ARG A 288 25.57 -3.73 -12.85
C ARG A 288 25.32 -2.72 -11.75
N ALA A 289 24.63 -1.62 -12.04
CA ALA A 289 24.28 -0.62 -11.02
C ALA A 289 23.33 -1.21 -9.96
N LEU A 290 22.26 -1.91 -10.38
CA LEU A 290 21.34 -2.62 -9.49
C LEU A 290 22.07 -3.67 -8.63
N GLY A 291 23.08 -4.35 -9.17
CA GLY A 291 23.90 -5.32 -8.44
C GLY A 291 24.69 -4.72 -7.26
N ARG A 292 24.90 -3.41 -7.22
CA ARG A 292 25.49 -2.69 -6.05
C ARG A 292 24.49 -2.51 -4.91
N ILE A 293 23.19 -2.58 -5.18
CA ILE A 293 22.11 -2.47 -4.21
C ILE A 293 21.73 -3.88 -3.74
N ARG A 294 21.56 -4.08 -2.43
CA ARG A 294 20.90 -5.28 -1.93
C ARG A 294 19.41 -5.15 -2.21
N ALA A 295 18.89 -5.95 -3.13
CA ALA A 295 17.47 -5.98 -3.41
C ALA A 295 16.73 -6.81 -2.34
N HIS A 296 15.70 -6.22 -1.73
CA HIS A 296 14.69 -6.94 -0.96
C HIS A 296 13.60 -7.45 -1.91
N GLU A 297 13.11 -6.56 -2.77
CA GLU A 297 12.15 -6.88 -3.80
C GLU A 297 12.37 -6.03 -5.05
N ILE A 298 12.34 -6.66 -6.21
CA ILE A 298 12.33 -5.99 -7.51
C ILE A 298 10.95 -6.21 -8.14
N THR A 299 10.17 -5.15 -8.27
CA THR A 299 8.85 -5.23 -8.90
C THR A 299 8.92 -4.81 -10.36
N VAL A 300 8.33 -5.62 -11.25
CA VAL A 300 8.26 -5.37 -12.70
C VAL A 300 6.82 -5.44 -13.17
N GLY A 301 6.32 -4.33 -13.74
CA GLY A 301 4.97 -4.27 -14.31
C GLY A 301 4.89 -4.98 -15.66
N LEU A 302 4.28 -6.15 -15.70
CA LEU A 302 3.90 -6.86 -16.92
C LEU A 302 2.49 -6.47 -17.37
N GLU A 303 1.58 -6.32 -16.43
CA GLU A 303 0.16 -5.99 -16.54
C GLU A 303 -0.64 -7.06 -17.29
N SER A 304 -0.44 -7.24 -18.60
CA SER A 304 -1.03 -8.27 -19.45
C SER A 304 -0.17 -8.48 -20.70
N VAL A 305 -0.12 -9.71 -21.20
CA VAL A 305 0.50 -10.00 -22.49
C VAL A 305 -0.43 -9.80 -23.69
N ASN A 306 -1.70 -9.48 -23.44
CA ASN A 306 -2.67 -9.21 -24.50
C ASN A 306 -2.38 -7.87 -25.18
N PRO A 307 -2.12 -7.84 -26.51
CA PRO A 307 -1.80 -6.60 -27.21
C PRO A 307 -2.93 -5.56 -27.18
N ARG A 308 -4.19 -6.00 -27.10
CA ARG A 308 -5.36 -5.10 -26.98
C ARG A 308 -5.40 -4.40 -25.64
N ALA A 309 -5.11 -5.14 -24.56
CA ALA A 309 -4.99 -4.59 -23.21
C ALA A 309 -3.85 -3.57 -23.12
N SER A 310 -2.67 -3.90 -23.66
CA SER A 310 -1.54 -2.98 -23.74
C SER A 310 -1.93 -1.68 -24.45
N LYS A 311 -2.62 -1.79 -25.59
CA LYS A 311 -3.08 -0.62 -26.36
C LYS A 311 -4.08 0.22 -25.56
N ALA A 312 -5.04 -0.38 -24.87
CA ALA A 312 -6.01 0.33 -24.03
C ALA A 312 -5.31 1.05 -22.87
N ALA A 313 -4.29 0.41 -22.29
CA ALA A 313 -3.43 0.98 -21.26
C ALA A 313 -2.48 2.09 -21.74
N GLY A 314 -2.42 2.40 -23.05
CA GLY A 314 -1.46 3.35 -23.61
C GLY A 314 -0.01 2.86 -23.58
N ARG A 315 0.17 1.54 -23.53
CA ARG A 315 1.49 0.85 -23.51
C ARG A 315 1.79 0.19 -24.86
N LYS A 316 3.05 -0.04 -25.12
CA LYS A 316 3.45 -0.91 -26.24
C LYS A 316 3.08 -2.36 -25.90
N PRO A 317 2.64 -3.15 -26.87
CA PRO A 317 2.48 -4.59 -26.68
C PRO A 317 3.77 -5.23 -26.17
N VAL A 318 3.62 -6.21 -25.30
CA VAL A 318 4.76 -6.94 -24.74
C VAL A 318 5.42 -7.79 -25.82
N ASP A 319 6.69 -7.51 -26.09
CA ASP A 319 7.57 -8.43 -26.80
C ASP A 319 8.03 -9.51 -25.82
N ARG A 320 7.47 -10.72 -25.96
CA ARG A 320 7.71 -11.83 -25.02
C ARG A 320 9.19 -12.20 -24.95
N ASP A 321 9.89 -12.25 -26.06
CA ASP A 321 11.31 -12.61 -26.08
C ASP A 321 12.18 -11.53 -25.42
N ALA A 322 11.87 -10.26 -25.69
CA ALA A 322 12.56 -9.15 -25.03
C ALA A 322 12.28 -9.13 -23.52
N PHE A 323 11.06 -9.46 -23.11
CA PHE A 323 10.70 -9.57 -21.69
C PHE A 323 11.47 -10.70 -21.00
N VAL A 324 11.52 -11.89 -21.63
CA VAL A 324 12.30 -13.02 -21.11
C VAL A 324 13.78 -12.64 -20.97
N ARG A 325 14.38 -12.00 -21.98
CA ARG A 325 15.77 -11.52 -21.87
C ARG A 325 15.97 -10.51 -20.74
N ALA A 326 14.99 -9.64 -20.49
CA ALA A 326 15.05 -8.72 -19.37
C ALA A 326 14.99 -9.46 -18.01
N MET A 327 14.14 -10.49 -17.89
CA MET A 327 14.08 -11.32 -16.68
C MET A 327 15.35 -12.15 -16.49
N ASP A 328 15.96 -12.67 -17.58
CA ASP A 328 17.27 -13.33 -17.54
C ASP A 328 18.33 -12.39 -16.93
N ARG A 329 18.40 -11.14 -17.40
CA ARG A 329 19.33 -10.13 -16.87
C ARG A 329 19.05 -9.78 -15.41
N LEU A 330 17.78 -9.54 -15.03
CA LEU A 330 17.42 -9.21 -13.65
C LEU A 330 17.73 -10.35 -12.69
N SER A 331 17.65 -11.61 -13.13
CA SER A 331 17.98 -12.77 -12.31
C SER A 331 19.43 -12.79 -11.80
N GLU A 332 20.32 -12.01 -12.43
CA GLU A 332 21.70 -11.81 -11.96
C GLU A 332 21.73 -10.97 -10.67
N VAL A 333 20.72 -10.13 -10.43
CA VAL A 333 20.57 -9.31 -9.23
C VAL A 333 19.68 -10.04 -8.21
N ALA A 334 18.45 -10.33 -8.59
CA ALA A 334 17.46 -11.07 -7.77
C ALA A 334 16.27 -11.50 -8.66
N PRO A 335 15.51 -12.53 -8.27
CA PRO A 335 14.26 -12.87 -8.95
C PRO A 335 13.22 -11.74 -8.78
N ALA A 336 12.52 -11.42 -9.87
CA ALA A 336 11.54 -10.34 -9.90
C ALA A 336 10.18 -10.77 -9.34
N THR A 337 9.50 -9.85 -8.68
CA THR A 337 8.05 -9.90 -8.46
C THR A 337 7.36 -9.26 -9.66
N LEU A 338 6.51 -9.99 -10.36
CA LEU A 338 5.76 -9.45 -11.49
C LEU A 338 4.44 -8.86 -11.01
N SER A 339 4.05 -7.72 -11.56
CA SER A 339 2.73 -7.12 -11.32
C SER A 339 1.87 -7.33 -12.57
N ILE A 340 0.67 -7.90 -12.39
CA ILE A 340 -0.32 -8.11 -13.45
C ILE A 340 -1.68 -7.57 -13.03
N MET A 341 -2.51 -7.22 -14.00
CA MET A 341 -3.84 -6.63 -13.74
C MET A 341 -4.96 -7.53 -14.27
N LEU A 342 -5.91 -7.84 -13.40
CA LEU A 342 -7.17 -8.48 -13.77
C LEU A 342 -8.23 -7.43 -14.10
N GLY A 343 -8.94 -7.63 -15.22
CA GLY A 343 -10.06 -6.77 -15.64
C GLY A 343 -9.65 -5.56 -16.48
N MET A 344 -8.42 -5.56 -17.03
CA MET A 344 -7.96 -4.48 -17.90
C MET A 344 -8.81 -4.41 -19.19
N PRO A 345 -9.29 -3.21 -19.59
CA PRO A 345 -9.99 -3.05 -20.86
C PRO A 345 -9.13 -3.50 -22.05
N GLY A 346 -9.74 -4.19 -22.98
CA GLY A 346 -9.03 -4.81 -24.12
C GLY A 346 -8.46 -6.19 -23.81
N ASP A 347 -8.40 -6.59 -22.54
CA ASP A 347 -8.15 -7.98 -22.15
C ASP A 347 -9.45 -8.80 -22.14
N ASP A 348 -9.31 -10.10 -22.03
CA ASP A 348 -10.39 -11.07 -21.90
C ASP A 348 -9.86 -12.29 -21.11
N LEU A 349 -10.74 -13.27 -20.86
CA LEU A 349 -10.39 -14.46 -20.09
C LEU A 349 -9.23 -15.25 -20.69
N ASP A 350 -9.15 -15.36 -22.04
CA ASP A 350 -8.07 -16.07 -22.72
C ASP A 350 -6.75 -15.29 -22.68
N GLY A 351 -6.80 -13.95 -22.78
CA GLY A 351 -5.65 -13.07 -22.59
C GLY A 351 -5.10 -13.14 -21.19
N PHE A 352 -5.97 -13.17 -20.20
CA PHE A 352 -5.56 -13.34 -18.80
C PHE A 352 -4.91 -14.71 -18.56
N ARG A 353 -5.51 -15.81 -19.05
CA ARG A 353 -4.92 -17.15 -19.01
C ARG A 353 -3.54 -17.18 -19.68
N SER A 354 -3.42 -16.59 -20.88
CA SER A 354 -2.16 -16.48 -21.60
C SER A 354 -1.08 -15.69 -20.82
N THR A 355 -1.50 -14.74 -19.98
CA THR A 355 -0.59 -14.00 -19.10
C THR A 355 -0.06 -14.89 -17.98
N LEU A 356 -0.94 -15.69 -17.34
CA LEU A 356 -0.53 -16.64 -16.30
C LEU A 356 0.42 -17.71 -16.86
N ASP A 357 0.06 -18.32 -18.01
CA ASP A 357 0.88 -19.33 -18.68
C ASP A 357 2.28 -18.78 -19.02
N PHE A 358 2.34 -17.56 -19.52
CA PHE A 358 3.63 -16.92 -19.86
C PHE A 358 4.51 -16.69 -18.62
N ILE A 359 3.94 -16.31 -17.50
CA ILE A 359 4.66 -16.16 -16.23
C ILE A 359 5.19 -17.52 -15.76
N ALA A 360 4.37 -18.56 -15.82
CA ALA A 360 4.76 -19.91 -15.47
C ALA A 360 5.90 -20.41 -16.36
N GLU A 361 5.84 -20.18 -17.69
CA GLU A 361 6.90 -20.50 -18.63
C GLU A 361 8.24 -19.83 -18.25
N ILE A 362 8.22 -18.54 -17.89
CA ILE A 362 9.42 -17.82 -17.45
C ILE A 362 9.98 -18.42 -16.16
N ALA A 363 9.12 -18.73 -15.20
CA ALA A 363 9.52 -19.27 -13.89
C ALA A 363 10.15 -20.67 -14.01
N GLU A 364 9.70 -21.49 -14.98
CA GLU A 364 10.16 -22.86 -15.19
C GLU A 364 11.45 -22.96 -16.02
N ARG A 365 11.93 -21.87 -16.62
CA ARG A 365 13.17 -21.89 -17.40
C ARG A 365 14.35 -22.31 -16.52
N PRO A 366 15.25 -23.19 -17.02
CA PRO A 366 16.40 -23.65 -16.27
C PRO A 366 17.37 -22.50 -15.94
N GLY A 367 18.10 -22.63 -14.84
CA GLY A 367 19.10 -21.66 -14.39
C GLY A 367 18.65 -20.89 -13.14
N LYS A 368 19.09 -19.63 -13.00
CA LYS A 368 18.72 -18.79 -11.86
C LYS A 368 17.21 -18.51 -11.85
N PRO A 369 16.57 -18.48 -10.68
CA PRO A 369 15.17 -18.08 -10.57
C PRO A 369 14.95 -16.67 -11.16
N ARG A 370 13.99 -16.51 -12.06
CA ARG A 370 13.65 -15.24 -12.72
C ARG A 370 12.47 -14.55 -12.08
N VAL A 371 11.53 -15.34 -11.62
CA VAL A 371 10.29 -14.90 -11.01
C VAL A 371 10.25 -15.40 -9.58
N ARG A 372 10.04 -14.49 -8.64
CA ARG A 372 9.77 -14.79 -7.23
C ARG A 372 8.30 -15.13 -7.05
N MET A 373 7.44 -14.26 -7.55
CA MET A 373 5.98 -14.36 -7.54
C MET A 373 5.39 -13.40 -8.56
N ALA A 374 4.10 -13.53 -8.83
CA ALA A 374 3.33 -12.53 -9.56
C ALA A 374 2.17 -12.04 -8.69
N ARG A 375 2.12 -10.73 -8.46
CA ARG A 375 1.01 -10.07 -7.76
C ARG A 375 -0.10 -9.77 -8.76
N VAL A 376 -1.26 -10.27 -8.47
CA VAL A 376 -2.45 -10.04 -9.27
C VAL A 376 -3.26 -8.92 -8.62
N HIS A 377 -3.28 -7.77 -9.29
CA HIS A 377 -4.05 -6.62 -8.86
C HIS A 377 -5.38 -6.57 -9.61
N TRP A 378 -6.45 -6.31 -8.89
CA TRP A 378 -7.71 -5.97 -9.53
C TRP A 378 -7.60 -4.58 -10.15
N MET A 379 -8.06 -4.45 -11.39
CA MET A 379 -8.05 -3.15 -12.06
C MET A 379 -8.85 -2.12 -11.29
N LEU A 380 -8.21 -1.05 -10.87
CA LEU A 380 -8.86 0.15 -10.37
C LEU A 380 -8.53 1.33 -11.28
N ILE A 381 -9.43 2.29 -11.37
CA ILE A 381 -9.19 3.52 -12.12
C ILE A 381 -9.32 4.73 -11.21
N ALA A 382 -8.19 5.45 -11.09
CA ALA A 382 -8.21 6.68 -10.32
C ALA A 382 -9.04 7.75 -11.04
N PRO A 383 -9.92 8.47 -10.34
CA PRO A 383 -10.53 9.67 -10.87
C PRO A 383 -9.47 10.62 -11.45
N GLY A 384 -9.73 11.22 -12.62
CA GLY A 384 -8.79 12.09 -13.33
C GLY A 384 -7.77 11.38 -14.21
N SER A 385 -7.65 10.04 -14.17
CA SER A 385 -6.90 9.32 -15.18
C SER A 385 -7.57 9.43 -16.55
N GLU A 386 -6.78 9.24 -17.62
CA GLU A 386 -7.32 9.27 -18.98
C GLU A 386 -8.37 8.17 -19.20
N MET A 387 -8.15 6.99 -18.61
CA MET A 387 -9.09 5.88 -18.68
C MET A 387 -10.39 6.20 -17.94
N TRP A 388 -10.34 6.92 -16.81
CA TRP A 388 -11.52 7.41 -16.13
C TRP A 388 -12.38 8.29 -17.03
N SER A 389 -11.77 9.26 -17.72
CA SER A 389 -12.48 10.16 -18.65
C SER A 389 -13.05 9.47 -19.89
N ARG A 390 -12.61 8.23 -20.15
CA ARG A 390 -13.03 7.39 -21.28
C ARG A 390 -13.73 6.11 -20.85
N ALA A 391 -14.22 6.04 -19.62
CA ALA A 391 -14.85 4.86 -19.06
C ALA A 391 -15.96 4.29 -19.95
N ASP A 392 -16.84 5.17 -20.46
CA ASP A 392 -17.92 4.80 -21.37
C ASP A 392 -17.42 4.16 -22.67
N ARG A 393 -16.29 4.65 -23.21
CA ARG A 393 -15.68 4.12 -24.44
C ARG A 393 -15.24 2.68 -24.30
N HIS A 394 -14.85 2.29 -23.11
CA HIS A 394 -14.43 0.93 -22.77
C HIS A 394 -15.57 0.09 -22.18
N GLY A 395 -16.77 0.67 -22.03
CA GLY A 395 -17.91 0.03 -21.38
C GLY A 395 -17.58 -0.39 -19.94
N LEU A 396 -16.85 0.47 -19.19
CA LEU A 396 -16.43 0.14 -17.84
C LEU A 396 -17.60 0.20 -16.87
N VAL A 397 -17.78 -0.88 -16.13
CA VAL A 397 -18.61 -0.91 -14.94
C VAL A 397 -17.69 -0.66 -13.76
N ILE A 398 -17.85 0.48 -13.10
CA ILE A 398 -17.01 0.92 -11.99
C ILE A 398 -17.79 0.80 -10.69
N ALA A 399 -17.15 0.35 -9.62
CA ALA A 399 -17.73 0.33 -8.29
C ALA A 399 -18.18 1.76 -7.89
N LYS A 400 -19.42 1.88 -7.41
CA LYS A 400 -20.04 3.20 -7.09
C LYS A 400 -19.69 3.68 -5.69
N THR A 401 -19.21 2.81 -4.83
CA THR A 401 -18.88 3.09 -3.42
C THR A 401 -17.51 2.50 -3.12
N GLY A 402 -16.76 3.13 -2.23
CA GLY A 402 -15.42 2.69 -1.86
C GLY A 402 -14.39 2.92 -2.97
N ILE A 403 -13.49 1.98 -3.14
CA ILE A 403 -12.43 2.02 -4.16
C ILE A 403 -13.04 1.85 -5.56
N PRO A 404 -12.63 2.65 -6.55
CA PRO A 404 -13.22 2.61 -7.89
C PRO A 404 -12.68 1.41 -8.71
N TYR A 405 -12.96 0.20 -8.26
CA TYR A 405 -12.63 -1.03 -8.98
C TYR A 405 -13.44 -1.18 -10.26
N VAL A 406 -12.81 -1.76 -11.27
CA VAL A 406 -13.49 -2.14 -12.53
C VAL A 406 -14.18 -3.48 -12.33
N LEU A 407 -15.50 -3.47 -12.27
CA LEU A 407 -16.35 -4.66 -12.10
C LEU A 407 -16.75 -5.31 -13.44
N GLY A 408 -16.25 -4.78 -14.55
CA GLY A 408 -16.45 -5.29 -15.89
C GLY A 408 -16.12 -4.28 -16.97
N SER A 409 -15.93 -4.75 -18.19
CA SER A 409 -15.72 -3.94 -19.38
C SER A 409 -16.38 -4.59 -20.59
N SER A 410 -16.39 -3.89 -21.74
CA SER A 410 -16.91 -4.45 -22.99
C SER A 410 -16.16 -5.69 -23.48
N THR A 411 -14.90 -5.88 -23.07
CA THR A 411 -14.07 -7.03 -23.47
C THR A 411 -13.83 -8.02 -22.34
N PHE A 412 -14.06 -7.61 -21.11
CA PHE A 412 -13.92 -8.45 -19.92
C PHE A 412 -15.17 -8.27 -19.04
N PRO A 413 -16.30 -8.91 -19.40
CA PRO A 413 -17.53 -8.76 -18.65
C PRO A 413 -17.45 -9.39 -17.26
N GLN A 414 -18.37 -9.04 -16.36
CA GLN A 414 -18.34 -9.46 -14.97
C GLN A 414 -18.24 -10.98 -14.76
N HIS A 415 -18.95 -11.77 -15.58
CA HIS A 415 -18.89 -13.23 -15.47
C HIS A 415 -17.51 -13.80 -15.84
N ASP A 416 -16.78 -13.16 -16.77
CA ASP A 416 -15.42 -13.55 -17.12
C ASP A 416 -14.42 -13.17 -16.03
N LEU A 417 -14.65 -12.06 -15.30
CA LEU A 417 -13.84 -11.73 -14.12
C LEU A 417 -13.97 -12.83 -13.05
N VAL A 418 -15.20 -13.32 -12.80
CA VAL A 418 -15.41 -14.45 -11.89
C VAL A 418 -14.72 -15.71 -12.40
N ALA A 419 -14.86 -16.01 -13.71
CA ALA A 419 -14.18 -17.15 -14.34
C ALA A 419 -12.64 -17.04 -14.24
N ALA A 420 -12.08 -15.84 -14.38
CA ALA A 420 -10.64 -15.59 -14.25
C ALA A 420 -10.11 -15.91 -12.85
N LEU A 421 -10.91 -15.69 -11.80
CA LEU A 421 -10.54 -16.09 -10.44
C LEU A 421 -10.42 -17.61 -10.30
N HIS A 422 -11.33 -18.36 -10.94
CA HIS A 422 -11.21 -19.81 -10.97
C HIS A 422 -9.99 -20.27 -11.79
N VAL A 423 -9.73 -19.64 -12.95
CA VAL A 423 -8.53 -19.90 -13.74
C VAL A 423 -7.26 -19.67 -12.91
N LEU A 424 -7.21 -18.57 -12.16
CA LEU A 424 -6.08 -18.24 -11.30
C LEU A 424 -5.88 -19.29 -10.20
N ARG A 425 -6.97 -19.67 -9.49
CA ARG A 425 -6.94 -20.67 -8.42
C ARG A 425 -6.52 -22.05 -8.93
N ASP A 426 -7.06 -22.45 -10.07
CA ASP A 426 -6.90 -23.81 -10.60
C ASP A 426 -5.69 -23.93 -11.54
N HIS A 427 -4.91 -22.87 -11.72
CA HIS A 427 -3.70 -22.85 -12.54
C HIS A 427 -2.65 -23.84 -11.99
N PRO A 428 -1.98 -24.67 -12.84
CA PRO A 428 -0.97 -25.63 -12.38
C PRO A 428 0.16 -25.02 -11.54
N ARG A 429 0.50 -23.76 -11.82
CA ARG A 429 1.49 -22.98 -11.07
C ARG A 429 0.83 -21.88 -10.24
N SER A 430 -0.32 -22.18 -9.65
CA SER A 430 -1.01 -21.26 -8.74
C SER A 430 -0.14 -20.82 -7.56
N ASP A 431 0.92 -21.57 -7.24
CA ASP A 431 1.96 -21.22 -6.24
C ASP A 431 2.74 -19.93 -6.57
N LEU A 432 2.75 -19.50 -7.82
CA LEU A 432 3.43 -18.29 -8.26
C LEU A 432 2.59 -17.02 -8.06
N PHE A 433 1.28 -17.15 -7.92
CA PHE A 433 0.37 -16.01 -7.96
C PHE A 433 -0.10 -15.60 -6.58
N VAL A 434 0.02 -14.31 -6.28
CA VAL A 434 -0.44 -13.70 -5.03
C VAL A 434 -1.56 -12.73 -5.38
N TRP A 435 -2.69 -12.89 -4.71
CA TRP A 435 -3.83 -12.01 -4.86
C TRP A 435 -3.73 -10.84 -3.87
N GLU A 436 -3.81 -9.62 -4.35
CA GLU A 436 -3.63 -8.42 -3.52
C GLU A 436 -4.96 -7.78 -3.07
N ASP A 437 -6.05 -7.96 -3.85
CA ASP A 437 -7.30 -7.23 -3.63
C ASP A 437 -8.50 -8.19 -3.44
N ALA A 438 -8.92 -8.42 -2.22
CA ALA A 438 -10.09 -9.28 -1.92
C ALA A 438 -11.44 -8.53 -1.96
N GLU A 439 -11.43 -7.22 -1.78
CA GLU A 439 -12.64 -6.38 -1.66
C GLU A 439 -13.58 -6.47 -2.88
N PRO A 440 -13.09 -6.45 -4.14
CA PRO A 440 -13.97 -6.53 -5.30
C PRO A 440 -14.79 -7.80 -5.38
N LEU A 441 -14.37 -8.90 -4.73
CA LEU A 441 -15.08 -10.17 -4.73
C LEU A 441 -16.50 -10.03 -4.18
N GLY A 442 -16.63 -9.34 -3.05
CA GLY A 442 -17.94 -9.08 -2.44
C GLY A 442 -18.82 -8.14 -3.25
N MET A 443 -18.23 -7.33 -4.12
CA MET A 443 -18.95 -6.43 -5.01
C MET A 443 -19.49 -7.16 -6.24
N LEU A 444 -18.84 -8.26 -6.66
CA LEU A 444 -19.28 -9.10 -7.77
C LEU A 444 -20.40 -10.05 -7.34
N ASP A 445 -20.18 -10.79 -6.27
CA ASP A 445 -21.12 -11.74 -5.66
C ASP A 445 -20.82 -11.82 -4.16
N PRO A 446 -21.80 -11.57 -3.28
CA PRO A 446 -21.62 -11.66 -1.83
C PRO A 446 -21.12 -13.03 -1.32
N ASN A 447 -21.30 -14.09 -2.11
CA ASN A 447 -20.83 -15.44 -1.76
C ASN A 447 -19.38 -15.71 -2.18
N LEU A 448 -18.82 -14.94 -3.13
CA LEU A 448 -17.44 -15.13 -3.61
C LEU A 448 -16.39 -15.00 -2.50
N PRO A 449 -16.47 -14.03 -1.57
CA PRO A 449 -15.52 -13.94 -0.48
C PRO A 449 -15.38 -15.24 0.32
N ALA A 450 -16.50 -15.94 0.56
CA ALA A 450 -16.48 -17.22 1.28
C ALA A 450 -15.80 -18.34 0.47
N MET A 451 -15.94 -18.33 -0.86
CA MET A 451 -15.28 -19.31 -1.74
C MET A 451 -13.77 -19.10 -1.85
N PHE A 452 -13.31 -17.85 -1.74
CA PHE A 452 -11.90 -17.48 -1.86
C PHE A 452 -11.24 -17.21 -0.50
N ALA A 453 -12.01 -16.91 0.54
CA ALA A 453 -11.51 -16.81 1.92
C ALA A 453 -11.00 -18.17 2.48
N SER A 454 -11.34 -19.27 1.84
CA SER A 454 -10.77 -20.58 2.13
C SER A 454 -9.38 -20.82 1.51
N GLY A 455 -8.94 -19.97 0.59
CA GLY A 455 -7.59 -19.97 0.05
C GLY A 455 -6.91 -18.70 0.54
N GLY A 456 -5.93 -18.82 1.44
CA GLY A 456 -5.21 -17.67 1.98
C GLY A 456 -4.67 -16.74 0.88
N ASP A 457 -3.98 -15.71 1.28
CA ASP A 457 -3.36 -14.64 0.50
C ASP A 457 -2.56 -15.09 -0.73
N HIS A 458 -2.40 -16.38 -0.91
CA HIS A 458 -1.91 -17.08 -2.08
C HIS A 458 -3.07 -17.87 -2.68
N ILE A 459 -3.64 -17.39 -3.79
CA ILE A 459 -4.26 -18.31 -4.72
C ILE A 459 -3.09 -19.09 -5.31
N GLY A 460 -2.75 -20.21 -4.65
CA GLY A 460 -1.62 -21.05 -5.03
C GLY A 460 -0.42 -21.08 -4.11
N GLY A 461 -0.52 -20.58 -2.90
CA GLY A 461 0.33 -21.17 -1.88
C GLY A 461 0.16 -22.68 -2.00
N ARG A 462 1.25 -23.49 -2.04
CA ARG A 462 1.16 -24.96 -1.96
C ARG A 462 -0.01 -25.26 -1.07
N ALA A 463 -1.05 -25.92 -1.63
CA ALA A 463 -2.17 -26.36 -0.81
C ALA A 463 -1.52 -26.91 0.43
N PRO A 464 -1.78 -26.35 1.64
CA PRO A 464 -0.97 -26.61 2.80
C PRO A 464 -0.82 -28.12 2.82
N ALA A 465 0.41 -28.62 2.81
CA ALA A 465 0.67 -30.07 2.74
C ALA A 465 -0.31 -30.60 3.74
N ARG A 466 -1.37 -31.29 3.28
CA ARG A 466 -2.64 -31.49 4.00
C ARG A 466 -2.31 -31.88 5.44
N ILE A 467 -2.19 -30.87 6.30
CA ILE A 467 -2.06 -31.12 7.72
C ILE A 467 -3.43 -31.63 8.10
N ALA A 468 -3.56 -32.92 8.28
CA ALA A 468 -4.81 -33.52 8.69
C ALA A 468 -5.18 -32.92 10.05
N ASP A 469 -6.46 -32.61 10.25
CA ASP A 469 -6.93 -32.05 11.52
C ASP A 469 -6.55 -32.95 12.70
N ASP A 470 -6.48 -34.27 12.48
CA ASP A 470 -6.01 -35.23 13.47
C ASP A 470 -4.53 -35.08 13.84
N ASP A 471 -3.65 -34.73 12.89
CA ASP A 471 -2.23 -34.47 13.16
C ASP A 471 -2.05 -33.23 14.02
N VAL A 472 -2.87 -32.21 13.78
CA VAL A 472 -2.89 -30.97 14.58
C VAL A 472 -3.38 -31.27 15.99
N LEU A 473 -4.46 -32.00 16.13
CA LEU A 473 -5.01 -32.38 17.43
C LEU A 473 -4.06 -33.28 18.23
N GLN A 474 -3.38 -34.25 17.59
CA GLN A 474 -2.37 -35.09 18.23
C GLN A 474 -1.15 -34.30 18.73
N ALA A 475 -0.73 -33.27 17.99
CA ALA A 475 0.40 -32.44 18.36
C ALA A 475 0.08 -31.39 19.43
N ILE A 476 -1.16 -30.88 19.47
CA ILE A 476 -1.55 -29.80 20.38
C ILE A 476 -2.18 -30.30 21.68
N ARG A 477 -2.94 -31.41 21.66
CA ARG A 477 -3.55 -31.99 22.88
C ARG A 477 -2.56 -32.26 24.04
N PRO A 478 -1.34 -32.75 23.78
CA PRO A 478 -0.35 -32.91 24.85
C PRO A 478 0.20 -31.58 25.39
N LEU A 479 0.14 -30.51 24.55
CA LEU A 479 0.68 -29.20 24.87
C LEU A 479 -0.29 -28.33 25.68
N VAL A 480 -1.55 -28.74 25.83
CA VAL A 480 -2.60 -28.07 26.62
C VAL A 480 -3.02 -28.99 27.80
N PRO A 481 -2.14 -29.20 28.78
CA PRO A 481 -2.53 -29.96 29.97
C PRO A 481 -3.44 -29.08 30.82
N GLY A 482 -4.57 -29.62 31.26
CA GLY A 482 -5.58 -28.95 32.08
C GLY A 482 -5.12 -28.37 33.44
N ARG A 483 -3.80 -28.46 33.77
CA ARG A 483 -3.17 -27.88 34.97
C ARG A 483 -2.24 -26.70 34.71
N ALA A 484 -1.81 -26.46 33.45
CA ALA A 484 -0.88 -25.36 33.12
C ALA A 484 -1.59 -24.04 32.87
N LEU A 485 -2.86 -24.09 32.49
CA LEU A 485 -3.72 -22.93 32.28
C LEU A 485 -4.57 -22.77 33.54
N ARG A 486 -4.47 -21.62 34.20
CA ARG A 486 -5.35 -21.29 35.33
C ARG A 486 -6.77 -21.11 34.80
N GLY A 487 -7.57 -22.18 34.86
CA GLY A 487 -8.97 -22.16 34.41
C GLY A 487 -9.31 -23.35 33.48
N PRO A 488 -10.59 -23.58 33.20
CA PRO A 488 -11.07 -24.68 32.36
C PRO A 488 -10.98 -24.35 30.87
N TRP A 489 -9.78 -24.16 30.33
CA TRP A 489 -9.57 -24.03 28.89
C TRP A 489 -9.72 -25.36 28.19
N ARG A 490 -10.41 -25.37 27.07
CA ARG A 490 -10.64 -26.56 26.24
C ARG A 490 -10.14 -26.30 24.83
N VAL A 491 -9.65 -27.34 24.17
CA VAL A 491 -9.41 -27.32 22.73
C VAL A 491 -10.77 -27.48 22.06
N GLY A 492 -11.25 -26.41 21.45
CA GLY A 492 -12.48 -26.39 20.66
C GLY A 492 -12.28 -27.04 19.28
N PRO A 493 -13.27 -26.91 18.42
CA PRO A 493 -13.19 -27.43 17.06
C PRO A 493 -12.06 -26.75 16.28
N ILE A 494 -11.44 -27.49 15.34
CA ILE A 494 -10.52 -26.89 14.38
C ILE A 494 -11.34 -26.13 13.35
N GLU A 495 -11.12 -24.83 13.29
CA GLU A 495 -11.61 -23.98 12.19
C GLU A 495 -10.55 -23.97 11.08
N ARG A 496 -10.94 -23.62 9.86
CA ARG A 496 -9.99 -23.30 8.79
C ARG A 496 -10.12 -21.83 8.42
N ARG A 497 -9.02 -21.09 8.54
CA ARG A 497 -8.95 -19.71 8.08
C ARG A 497 -7.84 -19.60 7.06
N HIS A 498 -8.17 -19.09 5.89
CA HIS A 498 -7.24 -18.97 4.77
C HIS A 498 -6.58 -20.32 4.40
N GLY A 499 -7.37 -21.41 4.42
CA GLY A 499 -6.88 -22.76 4.10
C GLY A 499 -6.04 -23.44 5.18
N TRP A 500 -5.61 -22.72 6.23
CA TRP A 500 -4.82 -23.26 7.33
C TRP A 500 -5.68 -23.69 8.50
N PRO A 501 -5.35 -24.81 9.17
CA PRO A 501 -6.00 -25.18 10.40
C PRO A 501 -5.82 -24.08 11.45
N VAL A 502 -6.89 -23.71 12.11
CA VAL A 502 -6.90 -22.81 13.27
C VAL A 502 -7.44 -23.57 14.46
N VAL A 503 -6.59 -23.75 15.45
CA VAL A 503 -6.99 -24.33 16.72
C VAL A 503 -7.64 -23.25 17.55
N VAL A 504 -8.88 -23.51 17.96
CA VAL A 504 -9.61 -22.63 18.86
C VAL A 504 -9.40 -23.13 20.28
N LEU A 505 -8.86 -22.29 21.16
CA LEU A 505 -8.83 -22.54 22.60
C LEU A 505 -10.00 -21.77 23.22
N GLU A 506 -10.89 -22.47 23.90
CA GLU A 506 -12.05 -21.88 24.56
C GLU A 506 -11.82 -21.85 26.06
N GLY A 507 -11.92 -20.65 26.63
CA GLY A 507 -11.75 -20.38 28.06
C GLY A 507 -13.06 -20.01 28.77
N PRO A 508 -13.00 -19.68 30.08
CA PRO A 508 -14.14 -19.16 30.83
C PRO A 508 -14.66 -17.88 30.20
N ASP A 509 -15.94 -17.58 30.42
CA ASP A 509 -16.63 -16.37 29.95
C ASP A 509 -16.61 -16.15 28.41
N SER A 510 -16.60 -17.26 27.65
CA SER A 510 -16.57 -17.25 26.16
C SER A 510 -15.29 -16.65 25.55
N HIS A 511 -14.21 -16.55 26.33
CA HIS A 511 -12.91 -16.14 25.79
C HIS A 511 -12.38 -17.18 24.79
N ARG A 512 -11.88 -16.70 23.66
CA ARG A 512 -11.34 -17.56 22.59
C ARG A 512 -9.95 -17.09 22.19
N VAL A 513 -9.01 -18.03 22.09
CA VAL A 513 -7.69 -17.81 21.49
C VAL A 513 -7.58 -18.63 20.24
N LEU A 514 -7.15 -18.00 19.16
CA LEU A 514 -7.04 -18.59 17.83
C LEU A 514 -5.56 -18.80 17.50
N LEU A 515 -5.15 -20.04 17.27
CA LEU A 515 -3.78 -20.40 16.88
C LEU A 515 -3.80 -21.00 15.48
N GLN A 516 -3.27 -20.28 14.50
CA GLN A 516 -3.14 -20.78 13.14
C GLN A 516 -1.91 -21.67 13.02
N VAL A 517 -2.08 -22.85 12.44
CA VAL A 517 -1.01 -23.83 12.20
C VAL A 517 -0.50 -23.65 10.78
N ARG A 518 0.80 -23.37 10.63
CA ARG A 518 1.45 -23.15 9.32
C ARG A 518 2.63 -24.11 9.13
N PRO A 519 3.04 -24.46 7.88
CA PRO A 519 4.26 -25.21 7.64
C PRO A 519 5.47 -24.45 8.16
N ARG A 520 6.51 -25.18 8.54
CA ARG A 520 7.80 -24.60 8.88
C ARG A 520 8.28 -23.73 7.72
N GLU A 521 8.77 -22.53 8.02
CA GLU A 521 9.29 -21.56 7.06
C GLU A 521 8.28 -20.55 6.46
N ALA A 522 7.00 -20.58 6.85
CA ALA A 522 6.08 -19.52 6.47
C ALA A 522 6.31 -18.24 7.31
N GLU A 523 6.59 -17.10 6.69
CA GLU A 523 6.49 -15.78 7.37
C GLU A 523 5.01 -15.45 7.64
N PRO A 524 4.63 -14.79 8.74
CA PRO A 524 5.41 -14.05 9.73
C PRO A 524 6.06 -14.94 10.80
N ARG A 525 6.97 -14.34 11.64
CA ARG A 525 7.68 -15.08 12.70
C ARG A 525 6.70 -15.86 13.54
N PRO A 526 6.87 -17.17 13.68
CA PRO A 526 5.95 -17.99 14.43
C PRO A 526 5.95 -17.58 15.90
N PHE A 527 4.77 -17.55 16.50
CA PHE A 527 4.59 -17.41 17.93
C PHE A 527 5.31 -18.55 18.69
N ALA A 528 5.17 -19.76 18.19
CA ALA A 528 5.90 -20.93 18.63
C ALA A 528 6.22 -21.85 17.45
N ARG A 529 7.40 -22.47 17.49
CA ARG A 529 7.87 -23.42 16.48
C ARG A 529 7.88 -24.81 17.07
N THR A 530 7.27 -25.76 16.37
CA THR A 530 7.33 -27.19 16.70
C THR A 530 8.21 -27.93 15.69
N ARG A 531 8.51 -29.20 15.92
CA ARG A 531 9.28 -30.03 14.97
C ARG A 531 8.58 -30.20 13.62
N ARG A 532 7.27 -30.04 13.55
CA ARG A 532 6.45 -30.31 12.35
C ARG A 532 5.84 -29.07 11.73
N PHE A 533 5.51 -28.05 12.53
CA PHE A 533 4.83 -26.84 12.06
C PHE A 533 5.07 -25.62 12.97
N ASP A 534 4.79 -24.46 12.46
CA ASP A 534 4.81 -23.20 13.18
C ASP A 534 3.40 -22.81 13.64
N LEU A 535 3.29 -22.26 14.84
CA LEU A 535 2.05 -21.72 15.40
C LEU A 535 2.08 -20.20 15.32
N VAL A 536 1.05 -19.63 14.72
CA VAL A 536 0.87 -18.18 14.60
C VAL A 536 -0.36 -17.77 15.40
N TRP A 537 -0.18 -16.87 16.34
CA TRP A 537 -1.31 -16.29 17.08
C TRP A 537 -2.07 -15.34 16.18
N LEU A 538 -3.39 -15.49 16.12
CA LEU A 538 -4.30 -14.56 15.46
C LEU A 538 -4.96 -13.71 16.56
N PRO A 539 -4.63 -12.41 16.68
CA PRO A 539 -5.30 -11.54 17.64
C PRO A 539 -6.80 -11.48 17.33
N SER A 540 -7.62 -11.82 18.31
CA SER A 540 -9.04 -11.54 18.29
C SER A 540 -9.22 -10.14 18.88
N GLY A 541 -9.91 -9.24 18.23
CA GLY A 541 -10.02 -7.79 18.49
C GLY A 541 -10.34 -7.28 19.90
N HIS A 542 -10.13 -8.12 20.93
CA HIS A 542 -10.11 -7.81 22.34
C HIS A 542 -8.83 -8.38 22.93
N ASP A 543 -7.74 -7.61 22.89
CA ASP A 543 -6.48 -7.92 23.56
C ASP A 543 -6.63 -7.73 25.08
N GLU A 544 -7.08 -8.75 25.77
CA GLU A 544 -7.04 -8.76 27.22
C GLU A 544 -5.67 -9.25 27.73
N PRO A 545 -5.14 -8.67 28.84
CA PRO A 545 -3.88 -9.10 29.44
C PRO A 545 -3.81 -10.61 29.76
N GLU A 546 -4.94 -11.25 29.89
CA GLU A 546 -5.08 -12.67 30.18
C GLU A 546 -4.82 -13.55 28.96
N GLN A 547 -5.23 -13.11 27.77
CA GLN A 547 -4.91 -13.78 26.50
C GLN A 547 -3.42 -13.75 26.24
N HIS A 548 -2.75 -12.65 26.48
CA HIS A 548 -1.30 -12.51 26.33
C HIS A 548 -0.53 -13.43 27.29
N ARG A 549 -0.99 -13.58 28.54
CA ARG A 549 -0.41 -14.53 29.51
C ARG A 549 -0.59 -15.97 29.08
N LEU A 550 -1.75 -16.33 28.55
CA LEU A 550 -2.04 -17.67 28.04
C LEU A 550 -1.13 -18.03 26.87
N VAL A 551 -1.03 -17.10 25.91
CA VAL A 551 -0.21 -17.25 24.72
C VAL A 551 1.27 -17.40 25.11
N THR A 552 1.77 -16.62 26.05
CA THR A 552 3.13 -16.72 26.57
C THR A 552 3.38 -18.06 27.29
N ALA A 553 2.44 -18.52 28.12
CA ALA A 553 2.54 -19.78 28.83
C ALA A 553 2.52 -20.99 27.88
N LEU A 554 1.75 -20.93 26.80
CA LEU A 554 1.73 -21.92 25.73
C LEU A 554 3.06 -21.96 24.96
N ALA A 555 3.65 -20.82 24.65
CA ALA A 555 4.95 -20.74 24.00
C ALA A 555 6.06 -21.36 24.84
N ASP A 556 6.07 -21.10 26.15
CA ASP A 556 7.04 -21.66 27.06
C ASP A 556 6.87 -23.17 27.23
N LEU A 557 5.62 -23.65 27.21
CA LEU A 557 5.33 -25.09 27.30
C LEU A 557 5.79 -25.83 26.03
N ILE A 558 5.56 -25.24 24.85
CA ILE A 558 5.99 -25.78 23.56
C ILE A 558 7.52 -25.83 23.50
N ARG A 559 8.21 -24.78 23.93
CA ARG A 559 9.69 -24.75 23.97
C ARG A 559 10.31 -25.79 24.93
N LYS A 560 9.59 -26.15 25.99
CA LYS A 560 10.07 -27.15 26.98
C LYS A 560 9.86 -28.61 26.55
N ASN A 561 8.91 -28.84 25.61
CA ASN A 561 8.53 -30.18 25.15
C ASN A 561 9.02 -30.50 23.73
N ASP A 562 9.67 -29.56 23.05
CA ASP A 562 10.38 -29.72 21.78
C ASP A 562 11.88 -30.00 22.01
#